data_ff2a3a239b60e049ea82cb2d622945d1
#
_entry.id   ff2a3a239b60e049ea82cb2d622945d1
#
_cell.length_a   1.000
_cell.length_b   1.000
_cell.length_c   1.000
_cell.angle_alpha   90.00
_cell.angle_beta   90.00
_cell.angle_gamma   90.00
#
_symmetry.space_group_name_H-M   'P 1'
#
loop_
_entity.id
_entity.type
_entity.pdbx_description
1 polymer ?
#
loop_
_entity_poly.entity_id
_entity_poly.type
_entity_poly.pdbx_seq_one_letter_code
_entity_poly.pdbx_strand_id
1 'polypeptide(L)'
;MNHIDPLRISIIGAGKVAKALCRALSLGGVEIVEIYNRTRVEADKLAAELDNTNVVDRIEDLNTNVDAVAVLVKDDALESTAKLIPHSIRRFHASSHSGMNFRMYCCFPYSSKVAFKY
;
A
#
# COMPACT_ATOMS: atom_id res chain seq x y z
N MET A 1 -26.84 -10.84 8.75
CA MET A 1 -25.82 -9.81 8.98
C MET A 1 -24.80 -9.84 7.88
N ASN A 2 -24.59 -8.73 7.23
CA ASN A 2 -23.64 -8.68 6.13
C ASN A 2 -22.22 -8.62 6.65
N HIS A 3 -21.41 -9.58 6.22
CA HIS A 3 -19.99 -9.57 6.49
C HIS A 3 -19.29 -8.82 5.38
N ILE A 4 -18.70 -7.71 5.73
CA ILE A 4 -17.87 -6.96 4.80
C ILE A 4 -16.43 -7.27 5.17
N ASP A 5 -15.71 -7.90 4.25
CA ASP A 5 -14.29 -8.17 4.47
C ASP A 5 -13.54 -6.85 4.56
N PRO A 6 -12.54 -6.76 5.42
CA PRO A 6 -11.73 -5.55 5.50
C PRO A 6 -11.00 -5.29 4.19
N LEU A 7 -10.79 -4.02 3.91
CA LEU A 7 -9.96 -3.65 2.78
C LEU A 7 -8.52 -4.09 3.08
N ARG A 8 -7.88 -4.73 2.11
CA ARG A 8 -6.52 -5.24 2.25
C ARG A 8 -5.58 -4.43 1.37
N ILE A 9 -4.55 -3.87 1.99
CA ILE A 9 -3.64 -2.96 1.30
C ILE A 9 -2.20 -3.35 1.58
N SER A 10 -1.36 -3.27 0.56
CA SER A 10 0.09 -3.36 0.70
C SER A 10 0.69 -1.97 0.62
N ILE A 11 1.78 -1.75 1.33
CA ILE A 11 2.42 -0.44 1.43
C ILE A 11 3.83 -0.52 0.87
N ILE A 12 4.17 0.42 0.02
CA ILE A 12 5.54 0.61 -0.44
C ILE A 12 6.04 1.92 0.13
N GLY A 13 6.99 1.83 1.04
CA GLY A 13 7.54 2.97 1.76
C GLY A 13 7.38 2.81 3.26
N ALA A 14 8.24 3.45 4.02
CA ALA A 14 8.20 3.40 5.48
C ALA A 14 8.63 4.72 6.13
N GLY A 15 8.48 5.83 5.41
CA GLY A 15 8.78 7.15 5.92
C GLY A 15 7.66 7.69 6.79
N LYS A 16 7.73 8.98 7.10
CA LYS A 16 6.75 9.62 7.98
C LYS A 16 5.32 9.53 7.46
N VAL A 17 5.15 9.73 6.16
CA VAL A 17 3.81 9.66 5.54
C VAL A 17 3.27 8.23 5.62
N ALA A 18 4.12 7.25 5.33
CA ALA A 18 3.71 5.85 5.41
C ALA A 18 3.29 5.47 6.82
N LYS A 19 4.05 5.91 7.83
CA LYS A 19 3.71 5.62 9.23
C LYS A 19 2.37 6.23 9.60
N ALA A 20 2.15 7.49 9.25
CA ALA A 20 0.90 8.17 9.55
C ALA A 20 -0.28 7.51 8.84
N LEU A 21 -0.11 7.18 7.56
CA LEU A 21 -1.17 6.55 6.79
C LEU A 21 -1.50 5.16 7.32
N CYS A 22 -0.48 4.35 7.62
CA CYS A 22 -0.70 3.01 8.14
C CYS A 22 -1.46 3.04 9.46
N ARG A 23 -1.12 3.98 10.35
CA ARG A 23 -1.82 4.12 11.62
C ARG A 23 -3.29 4.50 11.39
N ALA A 24 -3.53 5.46 10.50
CA ALA A 24 -4.88 5.90 10.21
C ALA A 24 -5.71 4.78 9.57
N LEU A 25 -5.14 4.07 8.61
CA LEU A 25 -5.83 2.97 7.94
C LEU A 25 -6.13 1.84 8.92
N SER A 26 -5.17 1.50 9.75
CA SER A 26 -5.35 0.43 10.74
C SER A 26 -6.45 0.77 11.73
N LEU A 27 -6.50 2.02 12.20
CA LEU A 27 -7.56 2.46 13.09
C LEU A 27 -8.93 2.43 12.40
N GLY A 28 -8.94 2.61 11.10
CA GLY A 28 -10.17 2.54 10.30
C GLY A 28 -10.59 1.14 9.91
N GLY A 29 -9.89 0.12 10.38
CA GLY A 29 -10.23 -1.26 10.08
C GLY A 29 -9.63 -1.82 8.79
N VAL A 30 -8.70 -1.09 8.17
CA VAL A 30 -8.01 -1.57 6.99
C VAL A 30 -6.90 -2.52 7.39
N GLU A 31 -6.78 -3.63 6.68
CA GLU A 31 -5.74 -4.62 6.94
C GLU A 31 -4.51 -4.28 6.10
N ILE A 32 -3.41 -3.95 6.78
CA ILE A 32 -2.12 -3.74 6.11
C ILE A 32 -1.46 -5.10 6.00
N VAL A 33 -1.41 -5.63 4.80
CA VAL A 33 -0.96 -7.00 4.57
C VAL A 33 0.54 -7.09 4.56
N GLU A 34 1.19 -6.20 3.81
CA GLU A 34 2.63 -6.24 3.61
C GLU A 34 3.19 -4.85 3.49
N ILE A 35 4.46 -4.73 3.86
CA ILE A 35 5.22 -3.50 3.69
C ILE A 35 6.51 -3.83 2.97
N TYR A 36 6.82 -3.04 1.96
CA TYR A 36 8.13 -3.04 1.35
C TYR A 36 8.76 -1.67 1.57
N ASN A 37 10.03 -1.65 1.93
CA ASN A 37 10.79 -0.41 1.94
C ASN A 37 12.21 -0.73 1.46
N ARG A 38 12.80 0.22 0.77
CA ARG A 38 14.16 0.09 0.29
C ARG A 38 15.12 -0.26 1.44
N THR A 39 14.91 0.34 2.60
CA THR A 39 15.63 0.00 3.82
C THR A 39 14.75 -0.91 4.66
N ARG A 40 15.12 -2.19 4.74
CA ARG A 40 14.28 -3.18 5.42
C ARG A 40 14.07 -2.85 6.89
N VAL A 41 15.08 -2.31 7.56
CA VAL A 41 14.98 -1.96 8.98
C VAL A 41 13.77 -1.05 9.25
N GLU A 42 13.55 -0.08 8.39
CA GLU A 42 12.42 0.84 8.56
C GLU A 42 11.09 0.15 8.33
N ALA A 43 11.03 -0.78 7.37
CA ALA A 43 9.83 -1.58 7.15
C ALA A 43 9.54 -2.47 8.35
N ASP A 44 10.58 -3.11 8.91
CA ASP A 44 10.42 -3.95 10.10
C ASP A 44 9.88 -3.16 11.28
N LYS A 45 10.38 -1.95 11.49
CA LYS A 45 9.91 -1.09 12.57
C LYS A 45 8.44 -0.74 12.42
N LEU A 46 8.04 -0.41 11.19
CA LEU A 46 6.65 -0.06 10.95
C LEU A 46 5.74 -1.28 11.10
N ALA A 47 6.15 -2.42 10.57
CA ALA A 47 5.36 -3.65 10.69
C ALA A 47 5.17 -4.08 12.14
N ALA A 48 6.17 -3.81 12.99
CA ALA A 48 6.09 -4.15 14.41
C ALA A 48 4.99 -3.38 15.14
N GLU A 49 4.59 -2.22 14.62
CA GLU A 49 3.50 -1.43 15.20
C GLU A 49 2.13 -1.89 14.72
N LEU A 50 2.08 -2.78 13.73
CA LEU A 50 0.85 -3.23 13.12
C LEU A 50 0.62 -4.71 13.39
N ASP A 51 -0.65 -5.12 13.35
CA ASP A 51 -1.01 -6.51 13.59
C ASP A 51 -0.95 -7.29 12.28
N ASN A 52 -0.29 -8.46 12.32
CA ASN A 52 -0.29 -9.41 11.19
C ASN A 52 0.23 -8.81 9.87
N THR A 53 1.19 -7.91 9.95
CA THR A 53 1.78 -7.30 8.78
C THR A 53 3.14 -7.91 8.51
N ASN A 54 3.35 -8.35 7.29
CA ASN A 54 4.61 -8.96 6.86
C ASN A 54 5.49 -7.94 6.16
N VAL A 55 6.79 -8.19 6.15
CA VAL A 55 7.75 -7.38 5.41
C VAL A 55 8.28 -8.20 4.25
N VAL A 56 8.30 -7.64 3.06
CA VAL A 56 8.86 -8.30 1.89
C VAL A 56 10.15 -7.61 1.48
N ASP A 57 11.06 -8.37 0.91
CA ASP A 57 12.37 -7.87 0.51
C ASP A 57 12.39 -7.27 -0.89
N ARG A 58 11.41 -7.60 -1.71
CA ARG A 58 11.34 -7.16 -3.09
C ARG A 58 9.92 -6.77 -3.45
N ILE A 59 9.79 -5.71 -4.24
CA ILE A 59 8.47 -5.27 -4.69
C ILE A 59 7.78 -6.37 -5.50
N GLU A 60 8.55 -7.11 -6.27
CA GLU A 60 8.01 -8.19 -7.10
C GLU A 60 7.38 -9.32 -6.27
N ASP A 61 7.74 -9.40 -5.00
CA ASP A 61 7.21 -10.42 -4.11
C ASP A 61 5.92 -10.01 -3.40
N LEU A 62 5.42 -8.81 -3.69
CA LEU A 62 4.17 -8.35 -3.09
C LEU A 62 3.02 -9.29 -3.44
N ASN A 63 2.19 -9.54 -2.42
CA ASN A 63 1.01 -10.36 -2.59
C ASN A 63 0.03 -9.70 -3.57
N THR A 64 -0.34 -10.42 -4.62
CA THR A 64 -1.28 -9.91 -5.62
C THR A 64 -2.74 -10.01 -5.18
N ASN A 65 -2.99 -10.69 -4.07
CA ASN A 65 -4.33 -10.85 -3.52
C ASN A 65 -4.62 -9.76 -2.49
N VAL A 66 -4.49 -8.51 -2.91
CA VAL A 66 -4.82 -7.34 -2.11
C VAL A 66 -5.72 -6.43 -2.93
N ASP A 67 -6.42 -5.54 -2.25
CA ASP A 67 -7.32 -4.61 -2.94
C ASP A 67 -6.58 -3.42 -3.54
N ALA A 68 -5.50 -3.01 -2.92
CA ALA A 68 -4.74 -1.86 -3.41
C ALA A 68 -3.30 -1.90 -2.91
N VAL A 69 -2.46 -1.14 -3.57
CA VAL A 69 -1.07 -0.91 -3.15
C VAL A 69 -0.86 0.61 -3.07
N ALA A 70 -0.44 1.08 -1.92
CA ALA A 70 -0.11 2.49 -1.73
C ALA A 70 1.39 2.69 -1.88
N VAL A 71 1.78 3.54 -2.81
CA VAL A 71 3.20 3.85 -3.06
C VAL A 71 3.51 5.20 -2.44
N LEU A 72 4.31 5.18 -1.38
CA LEU A 72 4.59 6.34 -0.54
C LEU A 72 6.09 6.59 -0.52
N VAL A 73 6.65 6.88 -1.68
CA VAL A 73 8.07 7.15 -1.85
C VAL A 73 8.26 8.56 -2.39
N LYS A 74 9.50 9.05 -2.37
CA LYS A 74 9.80 10.38 -2.89
C LYS A 74 9.49 10.46 -4.38
N ASP A 75 9.19 11.67 -4.85
CA ASP A 75 8.82 11.92 -6.24
C ASP A 75 9.79 11.33 -7.26
N ASP A 76 11.08 11.52 -7.02
CA ASP A 76 12.10 11.04 -7.94
C ASP A 76 12.16 9.52 -8.04
N ALA A 77 11.66 8.82 -7.02
CA ALA A 77 11.64 7.36 -7.01
C ALA A 77 10.27 6.78 -7.41
N LEU A 78 9.26 7.62 -7.57
CA LEU A 78 7.89 7.16 -7.75
C LEU A 78 7.72 6.34 -9.04
N GLU A 79 8.20 6.85 -10.15
CA GLU A 79 8.05 6.17 -11.43
C GLU A 79 8.85 4.87 -11.49
N SER A 80 10.10 4.89 -11.04
CA SER A 80 10.92 3.68 -11.06
C SER A 80 10.37 2.62 -10.14
N THR A 81 9.83 3.02 -8.99
CA THR A 81 9.20 2.09 -8.06
C THR A 81 7.93 1.49 -8.65
N ALA A 82 7.10 2.32 -9.27
CA ALA A 82 5.85 1.86 -9.86
C ALA A 82 6.07 0.80 -10.93
N LYS A 83 7.15 0.90 -11.68
CA LYS A 83 7.46 -0.07 -12.73
C LYS A 83 7.74 -1.47 -12.19
N LEU A 84 8.12 -1.58 -10.93
CA LEU A 84 8.43 -2.87 -10.31
C LEU A 84 7.21 -3.57 -9.74
N ILE A 85 6.09 -2.88 -9.64
CA ILE A 85 4.86 -3.46 -9.11
C ILE A 85 4.34 -4.53 -10.08
N PRO A 86 3.95 -5.72 -9.58
CA PRO A 86 3.41 -6.77 -10.45
C PRO A 86 2.27 -6.27 -11.34
N HIS A 87 2.27 -6.73 -12.57
CA HIS A 87 1.32 -6.28 -13.59
C HIS A 87 -0.13 -6.45 -13.18
N SER A 88 -0.42 -7.54 -12.46
CA SER A 88 -1.78 -7.82 -11.99
C SER A 88 -2.30 -6.78 -11.02
N ILE A 89 -1.40 -6.01 -10.39
CA ILE A 89 -1.77 -4.97 -9.44
C ILE A 89 -1.92 -3.61 -10.11
N ARG A 90 -1.20 -3.37 -11.20
CA ARG A 90 -1.13 -2.06 -11.84
C ARG A 90 -2.24 -1.76 -12.84
N ARG A 91 -3.43 -2.27 -12.58
CA ARG A 91 -4.55 -2.07 -13.51
C ARG A 91 -5.15 -0.68 -13.44
N PHE A 92 -5.08 -0.07 -12.27
CA PHE A 92 -5.71 1.20 -12.03
C PHE A 92 -4.91 1.95 -10.99
N HIS A 93 -4.86 3.27 -11.13
CA HIS A 93 -4.18 4.07 -10.13
C HIS A 93 -4.91 5.38 -9.90
N ALA A 94 -4.79 5.89 -8.70
CA ALA A 94 -5.23 7.21 -8.32
C ALA A 94 -4.01 8.09 -8.13
N SER A 95 -4.06 9.29 -8.67
CA SER A 95 -2.95 10.23 -8.56
C SER A 95 -2.84 10.77 -7.14
N SER A 96 -1.63 11.26 -6.82
CA SER A 96 -1.42 11.97 -5.58
C SER A 96 -2.28 13.23 -5.54
N HIS A 97 -2.69 13.61 -4.34
CA HIS A 97 -3.41 14.85 -4.12
C HIS A 97 -2.44 15.92 -3.63
N SER A 98 -2.87 17.17 -3.68
CA SER A 98 -1.99 18.30 -3.43
C SER A 98 -1.15 18.14 -2.16
N GLY A 99 0.15 18.29 -2.30
CA GLY A 99 1.10 18.25 -1.19
C GLY A 99 1.47 16.85 -0.73
N MET A 100 0.86 15.81 -1.28
CA MET A 100 1.16 14.43 -0.90
C MET A 100 1.63 13.65 -2.12
N ASN A 101 2.84 13.12 -2.03
CA ASN A 101 3.44 12.36 -3.12
C ASN A 101 3.25 10.88 -2.90
N PHE A 102 2.10 10.38 -3.32
CA PHE A 102 1.82 8.96 -3.24
C PHE A 102 0.92 8.55 -4.40
N ARG A 103 0.93 7.26 -4.69
CA ARG A 103 0.03 6.67 -5.66
C ARG A 103 -0.64 5.45 -5.07
N MET A 104 -1.87 5.23 -5.48
CA MET A 104 -2.65 4.07 -5.08
C MET A 104 -2.94 3.24 -6.32
N TYR A 105 -2.62 1.95 -6.26
CA TYR A 105 -2.87 1.01 -7.35
C TYR A 105 -3.87 -0.03 -6.88
N CYS A 106 -4.89 -0.28 -7.68
CA CYS A 106 -5.91 -1.26 -7.35
C CYS A 106 -5.70 -2.54 -8.14
N CYS A 107 -6.03 -3.67 -7.52
CA CYS A 107 -5.94 -4.95 -8.18
C CYS A 107 -7.11 -5.17 -9.13
N PHE A 108 -6.88 -5.94 -10.18
CA PHE A 108 -7.91 -6.33 -11.11
C PHE A 108 -8.24 -7.82 -10.91
N PRO A 109 -9.51 -8.23 -10.99
CA PRO A 109 -10.65 -7.39 -11.31
C PRO A 109 -10.92 -6.34 -10.26
N TYR A 110 -11.46 -5.23 -10.68
CA TYR A 110 -11.71 -4.08 -9.84
C TYR A 110 -12.49 -4.49 -8.58
N SER A 111 -11.98 -4.10 -7.43
CA SER A 111 -12.63 -4.43 -6.18
C SER A 111 -13.71 -3.40 -5.87
N SER A 112 -14.92 -3.88 -5.60
CA SER A 112 -16.01 -2.99 -5.22
C SER A 112 -15.80 -2.35 -3.86
N LYS A 113 -14.84 -2.85 -3.09
CA LYS A 113 -14.49 -2.28 -1.79
C LYS A 113 -13.71 -0.98 -1.92
N VAL A 114 -13.10 -0.75 -3.08
CA VAL A 114 -12.25 0.41 -3.29
C VAL A 114 -13.04 1.46 -4.05
N ALA A 115 -13.33 2.56 -3.39
CA ALA A 115 -13.99 3.70 -4.01
C ALA A 115 -13.14 4.93 -3.72
N PHE A 116 -12.56 5.49 -4.77
CA PHE A 116 -11.76 6.70 -4.65
C PHE A 116 -12.60 7.88 -5.07
N LYS A 117 -12.80 8.79 -4.13
CA LYS A 117 -13.50 10.04 -4.40
C LYS A 117 -12.54 11.18 -4.12
N TYR A 118 -12.45 12.08 -5.05
CA TYR A 118 -11.61 13.25 -4.95
C TYR A 118 -12.42 14.52 -5.00
#